data_1888a07d4dac198425777f2e9115b7c2
#
_entry.id   1888a07d4dac198425777f2e9115b7c2
#
_cell.length_a   1.000
_cell.length_b   1.000
_cell.length_c   1.000
_cell.angle_alpha   90.00
_cell.angle_beta   90.00
_cell.angle_gamma   90.00
#
_symmetry.space_group_name_H-M   'P 1'
#
loop_
_entity.id
_entity.type
_entity.pdbx_description
1 polymer ?
#
loop_
_entity_poly.entity_id
_entity_poly.type
_entity_poly.pdbx_seq_one_letter_code
_entity_poly.pdbx_strand_id
1 'polypeptide(L)'
;PLAILSASLSIMHPSLYNASHQAMQQLSEWSATNDPKMAAALRHWPTIYTNISMIANRSAPLHRDLQSHADWYDMLVSVSNYSECVLDIPSLGLQFDYWPGTVVAFSGRLLRHGVNDVSGNCCSLAFYMRDNIHNWLGVPRSDWMRVPLVSQALAGM
;
A
#
# COMPACT_ATOMS: atom_id res chain seq x y z
N PRO A 1 -5.53 -1.21 -14.06
CA PRO A 1 -4.24 -0.59 -13.66
C PRO A 1 -3.87 -0.89 -12.22
N LEU A 2 -4.80 -0.82 -11.25
CA LEU A 2 -4.48 -0.99 -9.81
C LEU A 2 -4.14 -2.43 -9.42
N ALA A 3 -4.52 -3.43 -10.20
CA ALA A 3 -4.11 -4.83 -9.97
C ALA A 3 -2.59 -5.01 -10.01
N ILE A 4 -1.85 -4.10 -10.68
CA ILE A 4 -0.38 -4.12 -10.70
C ILE A 4 0.21 -3.95 -9.30
N LEU A 5 -0.46 -3.24 -8.39
CA LEU A 5 -0.01 -3.07 -7.00
C LEU A 5 0.01 -4.40 -6.25
N SER A 6 -1.06 -5.20 -6.43
CA SER A 6 -1.14 -6.54 -5.86
C SER A 6 -0.11 -7.47 -6.47
N ALA A 7 0.09 -7.41 -7.80
CA ALA A 7 1.11 -8.19 -8.50
C ALA A 7 2.52 -7.79 -8.05
N SER A 8 2.81 -6.51 -7.89
CA SER A 8 4.10 -6.05 -7.36
C SER A 8 4.34 -6.55 -5.95
N LEU A 9 3.32 -6.49 -5.07
CA LEU A 9 3.46 -6.99 -3.71
C LEU A 9 3.67 -8.51 -3.67
N SER A 10 3.05 -9.28 -4.57
CA SER A 10 3.24 -10.73 -4.63
C SER A 10 4.70 -11.14 -4.91
N ILE A 11 5.46 -10.27 -5.58
CA ILE A 11 6.88 -10.46 -5.85
C ILE A 11 7.73 -9.92 -4.69
N MET A 12 7.44 -8.69 -4.24
CA MET A 12 8.25 -8.01 -3.22
C MET A 12 8.06 -8.59 -1.82
N HIS A 13 6.86 -9.07 -1.50
CA HIS A 13 6.53 -9.58 -0.17
C HIS A 13 5.43 -10.67 -0.23
N PRO A 14 5.75 -11.90 -0.73
CA PRO A 14 4.78 -12.96 -0.96
C PRO A 14 3.94 -13.32 0.28
N SER A 15 4.55 -13.36 1.48
CA SER A 15 3.84 -13.68 2.71
C SER A 15 2.80 -12.61 3.08
N LEU A 16 3.12 -11.33 2.90
CA LEU A 16 2.18 -10.23 3.09
C LEU A 16 1.06 -10.26 2.05
N TYR A 17 1.42 -10.53 0.79
CA TYR A 17 0.43 -10.71 -0.28
C TYR A 17 -0.57 -11.81 0.07
N ASN A 18 -0.09 -12.98 0.49
CA ASN A 18 -0.95 -14.13 0.82
C ASN A 18 -1.86 -13.84 2.01
N ALA A 19 -1.33 -13.23 3.08
CA ALA A 19 -2.12 -12.83 4.25
C ALA A 19 -3.22 -11.82 3.85
N SER A 20 -2.87 -10.83 3.04
CA SER A 20 -3.82 -9.82 2.60
C SER A 20 -4.85 -10.36 1.63
N HIS A 21 -4.45 -11.26 0.73
CA HIS A 21 -5.38 -11.95 -0.16
C HIS A 21 -6.41 -12.77 0.65
N GLN A 22 -5.95 -13.50 1.66
CA GLN A 22 -6.81 -14.24 2.58
C GLN A 22 -7.77 -13.29 3.33
N ALA A 23 -7.27 -12.16 3.83
CA ALA A 23 -8.09 -11.17 4.51
C ALA A 23 -9.20 -10.62 3.59
N MET A 24 -8.87 -10.28 2.35
CA MET A 24 -9.84 -9.79 1.37
C MET A 24 -10.87 -10.84 0.98
N GLN A 25 -10.48 -12.11 0.87
CA GLN A 25 -11.40 -13.22 0.66
C GLN A 25 -12.41 -13.33 1.80
N GLN A 26 -11.93 -13.43 3.04
CA GLN A 26 -12.79 -13.56 4.23
C GLN A 26 -13.69 -12.34 4.42
N LEU A 27 -13.17 -11.13 4.13
CA LEU A 27 -13.96 -9.91 4.16
C LEU A 27 -15.09 -9.96 3.12
N SER A 28 -14.80 -10.46 1.93
CA SER A 28 -15.80 -10.62 0.86
C SER A 28 -16.88 -11.61 1.25
N GLU A 29 -16.50 -12.75 1.81
CA GLU A 29 -17.43 -13.80 2.30
C GLU A 29 -18.33 -13.26 3.43
N TRP A 30 -17.73 -12.59 4.41
CA TRP A 30 -18.47 -11.99 5.51
C TRP A 30 -19.46 -10.92 5.00
N SER A 31 -19.01 -10.04 4.11
CA SER A 31 -19.85 -8.96 3.60
C SER A 31 -21.02 -9.45 2.77
N ALA A 32 -20.87 -10.56 2.07
CA ALA A 32 -21.94 -11.15 1.28
C ALA A 32 -23.19 -11.47 2.12
N THR A 33 -22.99 -11.81 3.41
CA THR A 33 -24.06 -12.13 4.35
C THR A 33 -24.46 -10.94 5.23
N ASN A 34 -23.51 -10.07 5.59
CA ASN A 34 -23.70 -9.09 6.66
C ASN A 34 -23.80 -7.64 6.17
N ASP A 35 -23.20 -7.31 5.00
CA ASP A 35 -23.22 -5.96 4.44
C ASP A 35 -23.29 -5.97 2.91
N PRO A 36 -24.47 -5.93 2.32
CA PRO A 36 -24.65 -5.93 0.87
C PRO A 36 -23.99 -4.75 0.14
N LYS A 37 -23.84 -3.60 0.82
CA LYS A 37 -23.18 -2.41 0.24
C LYS A 37 -21.67 -2.64 0.16
N MET A 38 -21.07 -3.15 1.20
CA MET A 38 -19.66 -3.56 1.21
C MET A 38 -19.42 -4.66 0.19
N ALA A 39 -20.26 -5.69 0.12
CA ALA A 39 -20.16 -6.75 -0.88
C ALA A 39 -20.19 -6.21 -2.31
N ALA A 40 -21.06 -5.23 -2.58
CA ALA A 40 -21.10 -4.57 -3.88
C ALA A 40 -19.80 -3.79 -4.19
N ALA A 41 -19.22 -3.10 -3.21
CA ALA A 41 -17.96 -2.39 -3.37
C ALA A 41 -16.78 -3.36 -3.58
N LEU A 42 -16.70 -4.43 -2.80
CA LEU A 42 -15.61 -5.41 -2.89
C LEU A 42 -15.56 -6.14 -4.23
N ARG A 43 -16.70 -6.36 -4.91
CA ARG A 43 -16.71 -6.91 -6.27
C ARG A 43 -15.95 -6.07 -7.29
N HIS A 44 -15.77 -4.78 -7.03
CA HIS A 44 -15.06 -3.84 -7.89
C HIS A 44 -13.74 -3.37 -7.28
N TRP A 45 -13.39 -3.86 -6.09
CA TRP A 45 -12.17 -3.48 -5.41
C TRP A 45 -10.95 -4.13 -6.08
N PRO A 46 -10.01 -3.33 -6.63
CA PRO A 46 -9.04 -3.85 -7.59
C PRO A 46 -7.73 -4.31 -6.95
N THR A 47 -7.61 -4.28 -5.62
CA THR A 47 -6.35 -4.56 -4.92
C THR A 47 -6.57 -5.43 -3.69
N ILE A 48 -5.48 -6.00 -3.17
CA ILE A 48 -5.48 -6.72 -1.89
C ILE A 48 -5.36 -5.81 -0.67
N TYR A 49 -5.10 -4.52 -0.88
CA TYR A 49 -5.05 -3.53 0.19
C TYR A 49 -6.44 -3.24 0.71
N THR A 50 -6.60 -3.23 2.02
CA THR A 50 -7.92 -3.01 2.65
C THR A 50 -8.37 -1.55 2.65
N ASN A 51 -7.43 -0.62 2.43
CA ASN A 51 -7.68 0.80 2.53
C ASN A 51 -6.97 1.59 1.43
N ILE A 52 -7.63 2.69 1.03
CA ILE A 52 -7.06 3.71 0.15
C ILE A 52 -7.29 5.07 0.80
N SER A 53 -6.24 5.90 0.85
CA SER A 53 -6.36 7.33 1.12
C SER A 53 -6.01 8.12 -0.13
N MET A 54 -6.79 9.12 -0.44
CA MET A 54 -6.51 10.05 -1.53
C MET A 54 -6.07 11.41 -0.95
N ILE A 55 -4.94 11.87 -1.40
CA ILE A 55 -4.34 13.15 -0.99
C ILE A 55 -4.21 14.00 -2.25
N ALA A 56 -4.93 15.12 -2.30
CA ALA A 56 -4.96 15.98 -3.47
C ALA A 56 -4.53 17.41 -3.14
N ASN A 57 -3.68 17.97 -3.96
CA ASN A 57 -3.26 19.39 -3.95
C ASN A 57 -2.78 19.90 -2.59
N ARG A 58 -2.04 19.07 -1.85
CA ARG A 58 -1.45 19.48 -0.59
C ARG A 58 -0.08 18.85 -0.36
N SER A 59 0.79 19.55 0.32
CA SER A 59 1.99 18.96 0.91
C SER A 59 1.62 17.99 2.02
N ALA A 60 2.42 16.97 2.21
CA ALA A 60 2.35 16.04 3.33
C ALA A 60 3.62 16.25 4.18
N PRO A 61 3.51 16.86 5.38
CA PRO A 61 4.67 17.05 6.25
C PRO A 61 5.35 15.72 6.56
N LEU A 62 6.62 15.75 6.89
CA LEU A 62 7.38 14.55 7.28
C LEU A 62 6.72 13.84 8.47
N HIS A 63 6.23 12.63 8.27
CA HIS A 63 5.51 11.83 9.26
C HIS A 63 5.88 10.34 9.16
N ARG A 64 5.32 9.54 10.05
CA ARG A 64 5.27 8.08 10.00
C ARG A 64 3.83 7.62 10.16
N ASP A 65 3.48 6.52 9.49
CA ASP A 65 2.15 5.93 9.59
C ASP A 65 2.05 5.03 10.82
N LEU A 66 1.74 5.63 11.96
CA LEU A 66 1.75 4.95 13.25
C LEU A 66 0.74 3.80 13.38
N GLN A 67 -0.24 3.72 12.49
CA GLN A 67 -1.26 2.66 12.46
C GLN A 67 -0.94 1.53 11.47
N SER A 68 0.14 1.64 10.70
CA SER A 68 0.68 0.57 9.86
C SER A 68 1.59 -0.36 10.67
N HIS A 69 1.79 -1.58 10.20
CA HIS A 69 2.76 -2.53 10.76
C HIS A 69 4.16 -2.24 10.23
N ALA A 70 5.19 -2.49 11.05
CA ALA A 70 6.57 -2.21 10.68
C ALA A 70 7.08 -3.11 9.54
N ASP A 71 6.61 -4.34 9.48
CA ASP A 71 6.92 -5.35 8.48
C ASP A 71 6.06 -5.26 7.21
N TRP A 72 5.07 -4.37 7.18
CA TRP A 72 4.17 -4.22 6.04
C TRP A 72 4.63 -3.11 5.10
N TYR A 73 4.36 -3.33 3.80
CA TYR A 73 4.60 -2.33 2.77
C TYR A 73 3.30 -1.62 2.41
N ASP A 74 3.31 -0.32 2.60
CA ASP A 74 2.33 0.57 2.02
C ASP A 74 2.76 0.91 0.58
N MET A 75 1.82 1.17 -0.33
CA MET A 75 2.12 1.61 -1.68
C MET A 75 1.56 2.99 -1.93
N LEU A 76 2.43 3.90 -2.31
CA LEU A 76 2.07 5.24 -2.74
C LEU A 76 2.07 5.29 -4.27
N VAL A 77 0.98 5.79 -4.84
CA VAL A 77 0.82 5.96 -6.29
C VAL A 77 0.55 7.42 -6.57
N SER A 78 1.39 8.00 -7.39
CA SER A 78 1.18 9.35 -7.89
C SER A 78 0.36 9.32 -9.17
N VAL A 79 -0.69 10.14 -9.22
CA VAL A 79 -1.56 10.29 -10.39
C VAL A 79 -1.82 11.77 -10.65
N SER A 80 -2.45 12.09 -11.78
CA SER A 80 -2.80 13.45 -12.18
C SER A 80 -1.75 14.12 -13.09
N ASN A 81 -1.80 15.43 -13.25
CA ASN A 81 -0.99 16.17 -14.21
C ASN A 81 -0.25 17.32 -13.49
N TYR A 82 0.99 17.08 -13.11
CA TYR A 82 1.88 18.04 -12.47
C TYR A 82 3.33 17.79 -12.91
N SER A 83 4.18 18.81 -12.77
CA SER A 83 5.56 18.77 -13.26
C SER A 83 6.59 18.58 -12.16
N GLU A 84 6.27 18.95 -10.93
CA GLU A 84 7.21 18.93 -9.82
C GLU A 84 6.55 18.39 -8.55
N CYS A 85 7.13 17.34 -8.02
CA CYS A 85 6.76 16.75 -6.74
C CYS A 85 7.91 15.87 -6.26
N VAL A 86 8.34 16.04 -5.03
CA VAL A 86 9.43 15.28 -4.44
C VAL A 86 8.91 14.53 -3.21
N LEU A 87 9.08 13.22 -3.23
CA LEU A 87 8.90 12.37 -2.06
C LEU A 87 10.24 12.28 -1.31
N ASP A 88 10.24 12.79 -0.10
CA ASP A 88 11.42 12.80 0.76
C ASP A 88 11.35 11.68 1.79
N ILE A 89 12.43 10.88 1.89
CA ILE A 89 12.62 9.82 2.90
C ILE A 89 13.97 10.06 3.61
N PRO A 90 14.03 11.03 4.52
CA PRO A 90 15.28 11.50 5.11
C PRO A 90 16.00 10.43 5.93
N SER A 91 15.29 9.45 6.49
CA SER A 91 15.91 8.32 7.21
C SER A 91 16.80 7.43 6.32
N LEU A 92 16.63 7.49 5.00
CA LEU A 92 17.46 6.81 4.01
C LEU A 92 18.38 7.78 3.25
N GLY A 93 18.24 9.09 3.47
CA GLY A 93 18.92 10.13 2.68
C GLY A 93 18.46 10.16 1.23
N LEU A 94 17.21 9.76 0.96
CA LEU A 94 16.67 9.64 -0.40
C LEU A 94 15.59 10.69 -0.66
N GLN A 95 15.63 11.24 -1.86
CA GLN A 95 14.59 12.08 -2.46
C GLN A 95 14.24 11.48 -3.82
N PHE A 96 12.97 11.27 -4.07
CA PHE A 96 12.48 10.71 -5.32
C PHE A 96 11.68 11.76 -6.08
N ASP A 97 11.95 11.87 -7.37
CA ASP A 97 11.04 12.54 -8.28
C ASP A 97 9.72 11.75 -8.33
N TYR A 98 8.71 12.30 -7.69
CA TYR A 98 7.44 11.63 -7.50
C TYR A 98 6.44 12.06 -8.58
N TRP A 99 6.79 11.80 -9.84
CA TRP A 99 6.01 12.18 -11.01
C TRP A 99 4.75 11.34 -11.19
N PRO A 100 3.77 11.81 -11.98
CA PRO A 100 2.60 11.03 -12.33
C PRO A 100 2.95 9.66 -12.90
N GLY A 101 2.35 8.61 -12.34
CA GLY A 101 2.64 7.22 -12.68
C GLY A 101 3.70 6.55 -11.79
N THR A 102 4.39 7.29 -10.93
CA THR A 102 5.34 6.70 -9.98
C THR A 102 4.61 5.88 -8.92
N VAL A 103 5.14 4.68 -8.66
CA VAL A 103 4.71 3.80 -7.57
C VAL A 103 5.89 3.57 -6.65
N VAL A 104 5.72 3.81 -5.36
CA VAL A 104 6.74 3.57 -4.34
C VAL A 104 6.17 2.67 -3.26
N ALA A 105 6.91 1.63 -2.90
CA ALA A 105 6.54 0.69 -1.84
C ALA A 105 7.56 0.75 -0.71
N PHE A 106 7.10 0.98 0.51
CA PHE A 106 7.96 0.99 1.70
C PHE A 106 7.10 0.85 2.97
N SER A 107 7.76 0.60 4.11
CA SER A 107 7.08 0.65 5.39
C SER A 107 6.90 2.09 5.87
N GLY A 108 5.70 2.61 5.74
CA GLY A 108 5.34 3.94 6.26
C GLY A 108 5.47 4.05 7.78
N ARG A 109 5.41 2.92 8.50
CA ARG A 109 5.64 2.86 9.94
C ARG A 109 7.10 3.11 10.33
N LEU A 110 8.04 2.57 9.55
CA LEU A 110 9.47 2.68 9.84
C LEU A 110 10.09 3.94 9.28
N LEU A 111 9.77 4.25 8.04
CA LEU A 111 10.42 5.32 7.31
C LEU A 111 9.64 6.61 7.48
N ARG A 112 10.31 7.62 8.03
CA ARG A 112 9.79 8.99 8.02
C ARG A 112 9.79 9.48 6.58
N HIS A 113 8.64 9.93 6.10
CA HIS A 113 8.44 10.34 4.72
C HIS A 113 7.51 11.55 4.62
N GLY A 114 7.56 12.22 3.49
CA GLY A 114 6.72 13.38 3.24
C GLY A 114 6.85 13.88 1.82
N VAL A 115 5.91 14.73 1.41
CA VAL A 115 5.92 15.43 0.14
C VAL A 115 5.90 16.93 0.45
N ASN A 116 6.99 17.64 0.08
CA ASN A 116 7.15 19.03 0.46
C ASN A 116 6.37 19.94 -0.48
N ASP A 117 6.92 20.26 -1.63
CA ASP A 117 6.33 21.19 -2.56
C ASP A 117 5.67 20.44 -3.73
N VAL A 118 4.48 20.88 -4.08
CA VAL A 118 3.73 20.35 -5.19
C VAL A 118 3.32 21.51 -6.08
N SER A 119 3.78 21.48 -7.31
CA SER A 119 3.39 22.43 -8.34
C SER A 119 2.37 21.80 -9.29
N GLY A 120 1.19 22.40 -9.38
CA GLY A 120 0.10 21.92 -10.23
C GLY A 120 -0.91 21.03 -9.50
N ASN A 121 -1.71 20.30 -10.27
CA ASN A 121 -2.73 19.40 -9.72
C ASN A 121 -2.12 18.04 -9.37
N CYS A 122 -1.71 17.85 -8.12
CA CYS A 122 -1.20 16.59 -7.62
C CYS A 122 -2.32 15.77 -6.96
N CYS A 123 -2.32 14.48 -7.25
CA CYS A 123 -3.11 13.51 -6.52
C CYS A 123 -2.25 12.30 -6.21
N SER A 124 -2.17 11.92 -4.96
CA SER A 124 -1.51 10.70 -4.49
C SER A 124 -2.53 9.76 -3.88
N LEU A 125 -2.41 8.49 -4.21
CA LEU A 125 -3.18 7.42 -3.62
C LEU A 125 -2.26 6.60 -2.71
N ALA A 126 -2.59 6.50 -1.44
CA ALA A 126 -1.89 5.66 -0.49
C ALA A 126 -2.71 4.39 -0.24
N PHE A 127 -2.17 3.25 -0.61
CA PHE A 127 -2.75 1.92 -0.40
C PHE A 127 -2.07 1.28 0.79
N TYR A 128 -2.86 0.86 1.77
CA TYR A 128 -2.33 0.26 2.99
C TYR A 128 -3.29 -0.77 3.58
N MET A 129 -2.77 -1.58 4.46
CA MET A 129 -3.53 -2.56 5.22
C MET A 129 -3.73 -2.10 6.66
N ARG A 130 -4.81 -2.54 7.28
CA ARG A 130 -5.10 -2.25 8.68
C ARG A 130 -4.98 -3.52 9.51
N ASP A 131 -4.13 -3.47 10.52
CA ASP A 131 -3.92 -4.58 11.45
C ASP A 131 -5.20 -5.02 12.16
N ASN A 132 -6.06 -4.08 12.52
CA ASN A 132 -7.34 -4.39 13.14
C ASN A 132 -8.28 -5.21 12.24
N ILE A 133 -8.19 -5.07 10.92
CA ILE A 133 -8.98 -5.86 9.97
C ILE A 133 -8.44 -7.30 9.93
N HIS A 134 -7.12 -7.48 9.82
CA HIS A 134 -6.49 -8.79 9.86
C HIS A 134 -6.80 -9.52 11.18
N ASN A 135 -6.67 -8.83 12.31
CA ASN A 135 -6.98 -9.38 13.63
C ASN A 135 -8.47 -9.77 13.75
N TRP A 136 -9.36 -8.91 13.28
CA TRP A 136 -10.80 -9.17 13.32
C TRP A 136 -11.19 -10.39 12.48
N LEU A 137 -10.55 -10.57 11.32
CA LEU A 137 -10.74 -11.72 10.45
C LEU A 137 -9.98 -12.97 10.92
N GLY A 138 -9.13 -12.87 11.93
CA GLY A 138 -8.29 -13.98 12.39
C GLY A 138 -7.20 -14.39 11.41
N VAL A 139 -6.82 -13.50 10.50
CA VAL A 139 -5.75 -13.78 9.54
C VAL A 139 -4.39 -13.55 10.21
N PRO A 140 -3.51 -14.57 10.21
CA PRO A 140 -2.16 -14.42 10.76
C PRO A 140 -1.39 -13.29 10.07
N ARG A 141 -0.60 -12.56 10.86
CA ARG A 141 0.31 -11.55 10.32
C ARG A 141 1.41 -12.20 9.50
N SER A 142 1.84 -11.50 8.45
CA SER A 142 3.08 -11.85 7.78
C SER A 142 4.28 -11.52 8.67
N ASP A 143 5.39 -12.22 8.46
CA ASP A 143 6.69 -11.86 9.03
C ASP A 143 7.44 -10.91 8.08
N TRP A 144 8.60 -10.41 8.52
CA TRP A 144 9.50 -9.59 7.73
C TRP A 144 9.90 -10.27 6.42
N MET A 145 9.90 -9.50 5.34
CA MET A 145 10.49 -9.97 4.09
C MET A 145 12.02 -10.06 4.23
N ARG A 146 12.58 -11.22 3.87
CA ARG A 146 14.02 -11.50 3.94
C ARG A 146 14.57 -11.77 2.55
N VAL A 147 15.80 -11.36 2.29
CA VAL A 147 16.49 -11.55 0.99
C VAL A 147 16.40 -12.98 0.46
N PRO A 148 16.60 -14.05 1.27
CA PRO A 148 16.45 -15.43 0.78
C PRO A 148 15.05 -15.75 0.24
N LEU A 149 14.01 -15.15 0.81
CA LEU A 149 12.63 -15.34 0.35
C LEU A 149 12.37 -14.67 -1.00
N VAL A 150 12.99 -13.49 -1.24
CA VAL A 150 12.95 -12.83 -2.55
C VAL A 150 13.57 -13.73 -3.62
N SER A 151 14.76 -14.26 -3.35
CA SER A 151 15.44 -15.14 -4.29
C SER A 151 14.66 -16.41 -4.60
N GLN A 152 13.99 -16.99 -3.61
CA GLN A 152 13.13 -18.16 -3.80
C GLN A 152 11.89 -17.83 -4.64
N ALA A 153 11.26 -16.69 -4.39
CA ALA A 153 10.11 -16.24 -5.15
C ALA A 153 10.46 -16.01 -6.63
N LEU A 154 11.62 -15.39 -6.90
CA LEU A 154 12.10 -15.16 -8.26
C LEU A 154 12.54 -16.44 -8.99
N ALA A 155 13.03 -17.44 -8.28
CA ALA A 155 13.46 -18.72 -8.87
C ALA A 155 12.26 -19.64 -9.21
N GLY A 156 11.09 -19.40 -8.64
CA GLY A 156 9.85 -20.15 -8.89
C GLY A 156 8.98 -19.57 -10.01
N MET A 157 9.39 -18.48 -10.61
CA MET A 157 8.72 -17.86 -11.77
C MET A 157 9.33 -18.33 -13.09
#